data_e35fb368491caa58166add0e7f2c5666
#
_entry.id   e35fb368491caa58166add0e7f2c5666
#
_cell.length_a   1.000
_cell.length_b   1.000
_cell.length_c   1.000
_cell.angle_alpha   90.00
_cell.angle_beta   90.00
_cell.angle_gamma   90.00
#
_symmetry.space_group_name_H-M   'P 1'
#
loop_
_entity.id
_entity.type
_entity.pdbx_description
1 polymer ?
#
loop_
_entity_poly.entity_id
_entity_poly.type
_entity_poly.pdbx_seq_one_letter_code
_entity_poly.pdbx_strand_id
1 'polypeptide(L)'
;MSMTDPIADMLTRIRNAQLAEKATVQMPVSKVKLAIAKVLKDEGYVDAFAVVGDEAKPQLEISLKYYAGRPVIEKIERVSKPGLRIYKSKDDIPRVMNGLGIAIVSTSHGVMTDRKARATGVGGEVLCIVA
;
A
#
# COMPACT_ATOMS: atom_id res chain seq x y z
N MET A 1 -6.87 19.17 13.25
CA MET A 1 -6.33 18.17 13.57
C MET A 1 -5.21 17.90 12.80
N SER A 2 -4.46 17.83 13.06
CA SER A 2 -3.37 17.63 12.45
C SER A 2 -2.93 16.30 12.44
N MET A 3 -3.82 15.43 12.66
CA MET A 3 -3.41 14.13 12.59
C MET A 3 -2.85 13.88 11.32
N THR A 4 -1.75 13.28 11.27
CA THR A 4 -1.14 12.96 10.05
C THR A 4 -0.94 11.47 9.97
N ASP A 5 -1.52 10.88 8.99
CA ASP A 5 -1.28 9.49 8.61
C ASP A 5 -0.98 9.49 7.11
N PRO A 6 0.30 9.63 6.73
CA PRO A 6 0.67 9.67 5.32
C PRO A 6 0.27 8.42 4.56
N ILE A 7 0.25 7.27 5.23
CA ILE A 7 -0.17 6.02 4.58
C ILE A 7 -1.66 6.07 4.28
N ALA A 8 -2.47 6.49 5.25
CA ALA A 8 -3.91 6.63 5.02
C ALA A 8 -4.20 7.62 3.90
N ASP A 9 -3.47 8.72 3.85
CA ASP A 9 -3.59 9.71 2.78
C ASP A 9 -3.26 9.06 1.42
N MET A 10 -2.19 8.28 1.34
CA MET A 10 -1.83 7.57 0.13
C MET A 10 -2.97 6.66 -0.34
N LEU A 11 -3.51 5.84 0.56
CA LEU A 11 -4.58 4.92 0.21
C LEU A 11 -5.85 5.65 -0.24
N THR A 12 -6.16 6.77 0.41
CA THR A 12 -7.31 7.61 0.04
C THR A 12 -7.11 8.22 -1.34
N ARG A 13 -5.91 8.71 -1.65
CA ARG A 13 -5.61 9.27 -2.98
C ARG A 13 -5.77 8.22 -4.07
N ILE A 14 -5.30 7.01 -3.83
CA ILE A 14 -5.46 5.91 -4.78
C ILE A 14 -6.93 5.61 -4.98
N ARG A 15 -7.69 5.48 -3.90
CA ARG A 15 -9.12 5.18 -3.97
C ARG A 15 -9.89 6.25 -4.73
N ASN A 16 -9.63 7.52 -4.41
CA ASN A 16 -10.31 8.64 -5.07
C ASN A 16 -9.94 8.76 -6.54
N ALA A 17 -8.68 8.50 -6.88
CA ALA A 17 -8.24 8.53 -8.28
C ALA A 17 -8.93 7.43 -9.10
N GLN A 18 -9.11 6.25 -8.50
CA GLN A 18 -9.83 5.17 -9.17
C GLN A 18 -11.30 5.51 -9.38
N LEU A 19 -11.94 6.15 -8.40
CA LEU A 19 -13.33 6.58 -8.55
C LEU A 19 -13.47 7.62 -9.65
N ALA A 20 -12.47 8.45 -9.86
CA ALA A 20 -12.45 9.45 -10.91
C ALA A 20 -11.89 8.90 -12.22
N GLU A 21 -11.57 7.61 -12.27
CA GLU A 21 -11.05 6.93 -13.46
C GLU A 21 -9.77 7.58 -14.01
N LYS A 22 -8.90 8.06 -13.11
CA LYS A 22 -7.64 8.67 -13.51
C LYS A 22 -6.61 7.61 -13.86
N ALA A 23 -5.71 7.94 -14.79
CA ALA A 23 -4.63 7.04 -15.17
C ALA A 23 -3.54 6.99 -14.12
N THR A 24 -3.27 8.13 -13.47
CA THR A 24 -2.18 8.24 -12.49
C THR A 24 -2.64 9.02 -11.27
N VAL A 25 -1.89 8.85 -10.18
CA VAL A 25 -2.09 9.63 -8.96
C VAL A 25 -0.73 10.05 -8.44
N GLN A 26 -0.63 11.27 -7.91
CA GLN A 26 0.62 11.79 -7.36
C GLN A 26 0.45 12.16 -5.89
N MET A 27 1.56 12.05 -5.16
CA MET A 27 1.60 12.38 -3.74
C MET A 27 3.03 12.70 -3.34
N PRO A 28 3.26 13.42 -2.24
CA PRO A 28 4.62 13.62 -1.75
C PRO A 28 5.30 12.27 -1.49
N VAL A 29 6.56 12.13 -1.89
CA VAL A 29 7.25 10.86 -1.76
C VAL A 29 7.75 10.65 -0.33
N SER A 30 7.80 9.38 0.09
CA SER A 30 8.48 8.98 1.32
C SER A 30 8.99 7.55 1.14
N LYS A 31 9.90 7.12 1.99
CA LYS A 31 10.46 5.77 1.91
C LYS A 31 9.36 4.71 2.07
N VAL A 32 8.46 4.93 3.02
CA VAL A 32 7.38 3.96 3.28
C VAL A 32 6.43 3.90 2.09
N LYS A 33 6.05 5.06 1.53
CA LYS A 33 5.17 5.09 0.37
C LYS A 33 5.78 4.41 -0.84
N LEU A 34 7.10 4.61 -1.06
CA LEU A 34 7.80 3.93 -2.14
C LEU A 34 7.77 2.41 -1.94
N ALA A 35 8.00 1.96 -0.71
CA ALA A 35 7.99 0.53 -0.40
C ALA A 35 6.60 -0.06 -0.63
N ILE A 36 5.56 0.64 -0.23
CA ILE A 36 4.17 0.20 -0.46
C ILE A 36 3.88 0.15 -1.96
N ALA A 37 4.28 1.17 -2.71
CA ALA A 37 4.07 1.20 -4.16
C ALA A 37 4.78 0.04 -4.85
N LYS A 38 5.99 -0.31 -4.40
CA LYS A 38 6.72 -1.44 -4.95
C LYS A 38 5.98 -2.76 -4.70
N VAL A 39 5.43 -2.95 -3.50
CA VAL A 39 4.64 -4.15 -3.19
C VAL A 39 3.41 -4.21 -4.08
N LEU A 40 2.69 -3.09 -4.24
CA LEU A 40 1.50 -3.04 -5.08
C LEU A 40 1.83 -3.39 -6.54
N LYS A 41 2.97 -2.90 -7.04
CA LYS A 41 3.39 -3.21 -8.40
C LYS A 41 3.76 -4.69 -8.53
N ASP A 42 4.57 -5.20 -7.60
CA ASP A 42 5.04 -6.59 -7.65
C ASP A 42 3.88 -7.57 -7.55
N GLU A 43 2.82 -7.21 -6.84
CA GLU A 43 1.64 -8.06 -6.70
C GLU A 43 0.59 -7.81 -7.80
N GLY A 44 0.88 -6.92 -8.73
CA GLY A 44 0.00 -6.71 -9.88
C GLY A 44 -1.20 -5.81 -9.63
N TYR A 45 -1.21 -5.02 -8.56
CA TYR A 45 -2.31 -4.12 -8.24
C TYR A 45 -2.20 -2.77 -8.94
N VAL A 46 -0.98 -2.35 -9.28
CA VAL A 46 -0.75 -1.13 -10.06
C VAL A 46 0.20 -1.46 -11.20
N ASP A 47 0.21 -0.63 -12.25
CA ASP A 47 1.05 -0.87 -13.42
C ASP A 47 2.50 -0.48 -13.19
N ALA A 48 2.72 0.67 -12.58
CA ALA A 48 4.07 1.21 -12.40
C ALA A 48 4.07 2.31 -11.34
N PHE A 49 5.25 2.69 -10.90
CA PHE A 49 5.42 3.86 -10.07
C PHE A 49 6.76 4.51 -10.40
N ALA A 50 6.88 5.81 -10.14
CA ALA A 50 8.11 6.55 -10.36
C ALA A 50 8.16 7.76 -9.46
N VAL A 51 9.35 8.29 -9.23
CA VAL A 51 9.51 9.56 -8.53
C VAL A 51 9.66 10.63 -9.61
N VAL A 52 8.78 11.62 -9.58
CA VAL A 52 8.74 12.69 -10.58
C VAL A 52 8.86 14.05 -9.90
N GLY A 53 9.02 15.10 -10.69
CA GLY A 53 9.18 16.45 -10.16
C GLY A 53 10.64 16.80 -9.93
N ASP A 54 10.88 17.98 -9.34
CA ASP A 54 12.24 18.43 -9.10
C ASP A 54 12.75 17.95 -7.73
N GLU A 55 14.03 18.17 -7.47
CA GLU A 55 14.64 17.73 -6.23
C GLU A 55 14.07 18.42 -4.99
N ALA A 56 13.50 19.61 -5.15
CA ALA A 56 12.94 20.35 -4.03
C ALA A 56 11.62 19.78 -3.55
N LYS A 57 10.80 19.27 -4.48
CA LYS A 57 9.49 18.71 -4.16
C LYS A 57 9.24 17.44 -4.96
N PRO A 58 9.93 16.36 -4.65
CA PRO A 58 9.73 15.11 -5.38
C PRO A 58 8.35 14.54 -5.07
N GLN A 59 7.72 13.99 -6.10
CA GLN A 59 6.41 13.38 -5.98
C GLN A 59 6.50 11.91 -6.39
N LEU A 60 5.77 11.07 -5.70
CA LEU A 60 5.58 9.69 -6.10
C LEU A 60 4.38 9.65 -7.04
N GLU A 61 4.59 9.16 -8.26
CA GLU A 61 3.51 9.00 -9.22
C GLU A 61 3.24 7.52 -9.40
N ILE A 62 1.99 7.11 -9.24
CA ILE A 62 1.58 5.71 -9.41
C ILE A 62 0.66 5.63 -10.61
N SER A 63 0.98 4.71 -11.52
CA SER A 63 0.13 4.43 -12.68
C SER A 63 -0.88 3.37 -12.26
N LEU A 64 -2.15 3.74 -12.23
CA LEU A 64 -3.22 2.88 -11.79
C LEU A 64 -3.54 1.82 -12.85
N LYS A 65 -4.06 0.70 -12.41
CA LYS A 65 -4.34 -0.42 -13.30
C LYS A 65 -5.82 -0.69 -13.36
N TYR A 66 -6.33 -0.85 -14.57
CA TYR A 66 -7.73 -1.15 -14.82
C TYR A 66 -7.82 -2.40 -15.69
N TYR A 67 -8.90 -3.15 -15.51
CA TYR A 67 -9.19 -4.30 -16.34
C TYR A 67 -10.68 -4.29 -16.72
N ALA A 68 -10.96 -4.32 -18.00
CA ALA A 68 -12.34 -4.27 -18.51
C ALA A 68 -13.13 -3.07 -17.97
N GLY A 69 -12.45 -1.90 -17.85
CA GLY A 69 -13.09 -0.67 -17.39
C GLY A 69 -13.23 -0.56 -15.88
N ARG A 70 -12.67 -1.51 -15.11
CA ARG A 70 -12.79 -1.49 -13.66
C ARG A 70 -11.41 -1.44 -13.00
N PRO A 71 -11.28 -0.75 -11.87
CA PRO A 71 -10.01 -0.77 -11.13
C PRO A 71 -9.65 -2.19 -10.69
N VAL A 72 -8.39 -2.53 -10.78
CA VAL A 72 -7.90 -3.82 -10.30
C VAL A 72 -8.01 -3.91 -8.78
N ILE A 73 -7.74 -2.80 -8.08
CA ILE A 73 -7.91 -2.75 -6.63
C ILE A 73 -9.39 -2.55 -6.31
N GLU A 74 -10.01 -3.53 -5.67
CA GLU A 74 -11.39 -3.44 -5.25
C GLU A 74 -11.50 -2.96 -3.80
N LYS A 75 -10.49 -3.28 -2.99
CA LYS A 75 -10.50 -2.95 -1.58
C LYS A 75 -9.11 -2.50 -1.17
N ILE A 76 -9.00 -1.36 -0.53
CA ILE A 76 -7.74 -0.87 0.00
C ILE A 76 -8.04 -0.12 1.30
N GLU A 77 -7.57 -0.67 2.42
CA GLU A 77 -7.93 -0.17 3.75
C GLU A 77 -6.72 -0.09 4.67
N ARG A 78 -6.67 0.99 5.44
CA ARG A 78 -5.67 1.15 6.48
C ARG A 78 -6.02 0.25 7.67
N VAL A 79 -5.02 -0.43 8.24
CA VAL A 79 -5.22 -1.27 9.42
C VAL A 79 -4.55 -0.64 10.64
N SER A 80 -3.22 -0.56 10.66
CA SER A 80 -2.51 0.07 11.77
C SER A 80 -2.55 1.58 11.59
N LYS A 81 -2.88 2.31 12.64
CA LYS A 81 -3.03 3.77 12.60
C LYS A 81 -2.17 4.40 13.69
N PRO A 82 -1.80 5.68 13.54
CA PRO A 82 -1.03 6.36 14.58
C PRO A 82 -1.68 6.29 15.96
N GLY A 83 -3.01 6.34 16.04
CA GLY A 83 -3.73 6.26 17.30
C GLY A 83 -3.97 4.85 17.80
N LEU A 84 -3.74 3.83 16.97
CA LEU A 84 -3.93 2.43 17.33
C LEU A 84 -3.06 1.57 16.45
N ARG A 85 -1.86 1.29 16.91
CA ARG A 85 -0.91 0.46 16.16
C ARG A 85 -1.28 -1.01 16.29
N ILE A 86 -1.21 -1.73 15.18
CA ILE A 86 -1.55 -3.14 15.10
C ILE A 86 -0.30 -3.93 14.69
N TYR A 87 0.22 -4.71 15.62
CA TYR A 87 1.37 -5.57 15.39
C TYR A 87 0.94 -7.02 15.49
N LYS A 88 1.46 -7.87 14.62
CA LYS A 88 1.15 -9.29 14.62
C LYS A 88 2.44 -10.11 14.50
N SER A 89 2.49 -11.23 15.21
CA SER A 89 3.58 -12.17 15.04
C SER A 89 3.38 -12.93 13.73
N LYS A 90 4.42 -13.63 13.31
CA LYS A 90 4.38 -14.37 12.03
C LYS A 90 3.19 -15.31 11.92
N ASP A 91 2.74 -15.88 13.05
CA ASP A 91 1.64 -16.84 13.03
C ASP A 91 0.27 -16.17 13.07
N ASP A 92 0.23 -14.90 13.43
CA ASP A 92 -1.04 -14.17 13.59
C ASP A 92 -1.31 -13.15 12.48
N ILE A 93 -0.44 -13.05 11.48
CA ILE A 93 -0.64 -12.15 10.36
C ILE A 93 -1.89 -12.58 9.60
N PRO A 94 -2.86 -11.66 9.38
CA PRO A 94 -4.12 -12.05 8.77
C PRO A 94 -3.96 -12.44 7.31
N ARG A 95 -4.82 -13.34 6.86
CA ARG A 95 -4.98 -13.65 5.45
C ARG A 95 -6.15 -12.84 4.93
N VAL A 96 -5.98 -12.19 3.81
CA VAL A 96 -7.01 -11.33 3.23
C VAL A 96 -7.75 -12.12 2.17
N MET A 97 -9.07 -12.25 2.34
CA MET A 97 -9.94 -12.98 1.41
C MET A 97 -9.39 -14.37 1.07
N ASN A 98 -9.00 -15.12 2.12
CA ASN A 98 -8.45 -16.48 1.99
C ASN A 98 -7.24 -16.57 1.04
N GLY A 99 -6.44 -15.52 1.01
CA GLY A 99 -5.24 -15.49 0.18
C GLY A 99 -5.42 -14.88 -1.20
N LEU A 100 -6.63 -14.43 -1.52
CA LEU A 100 -6.85 -13.72 -2.79
C LEU A 100 -6.39 -12.28 -2.73
N GLY A 101 -6.36 -11.69 -1.55
CA GLY A 101 -5.80 -10.35 -1.33
C GLY A 101 -4.49 -10.43 -0.58
N ILE A 102 -3.96 -9.27 -0.21
CA ILE A 102 -2.71 -9.17 0.55
C ILE A 102 -2.86 -8.25 1.73
N ALA A 103 -2.06 -8.51 2.77
CA ALA A 103 -1.79 -7.52 3.80
C ALA A 103 -0.37 -7.02 3.55
N ILE A 104 -0.15 -5.71 3.71
CA ILE A 104 1.19 -5.14 3.59
C ILE A 104 1.70 -4.92 5.00
N VAL A 105 2.84 -5.54 5.31
CA VAL A 105 3.39 -5.59 6.66
C VAL A 105 4.75 -4.94 6.69
N SER A 106 4.98 -4.07 7.68
CA SER A 106 6.28 -3.47 7.91
C SER A 106 7.01 -4.33 8.93
N THR A 107 8.10 -4.97 8.49
CA THR A 107 8.88 -5.88 9.33
C THR A 107 10.29 -5.36 9.52
N SER A 108 11.05 -6.04 10.37
CA SER A 108 12.48 -5.72 10.54
C SER A 108 13.28 -5.96 9.26
N HIS A 109 12.75 -6.73 8.32
CA HIS A 109 13.39 -6.99 7.03
C HIS A 109 12.80 -6.12 5.90
N GLY A 110 11.99 -5.12 6.25
CA GLY A 110 11.39 -4.21 5.27
C GLY A 110 9.89 -4.40 5.14
N VAL A 111 9.30 -3.65 4.22
CA VAL A 111 7.88 -3.72 3.93
C VAL A 111 7.65 -4.86 2.93
N MET A 112 6.71 -5.73 3.25
CA MET A 112 6.46 -6.92 2.42
C MET A 112 5.00 -7.39 2.55
N THR A 113 4.62 -8.36 1.73
CA THR A 113 3.29 -8.94 1.84
C THR A 113 3.21 -9.89 3.03
N ASP A 114 1.99 -10.19 3.47
CA ASP A 114 1.75 -11.16 4.51
C ASP A 114 2.33 -12.53 4.14
N ARG A 115 2.20 -12.92 2.88
CA ARG A 115 2.71 -14.20 2.39
C ARG A 115 4.23 -14.28 2.53
N LYS A 116 4.92 -13.22 2.13
CA LYS A 116 6.37 -13.17 2.23
C LYS A 116 6.83 -13.11 3.68
N ALA A 117 6.12 -12.37 4.54
CA ALA A 117 6.44 -12.29 5.96
C ALA A 117 6.33 -13.67 6.62
N ARG A 118 5.26 -14.41 6.32
CA ARG A 118 5.10 -15.77 6.83
C ARG A 118 6.20 -16.71 6.33
N ALA A 119 6.54 -16.61 5.06
CA ALA A 119 7.59 -17.45 4.46
C ALA A 119 8.97 -17.12 5.06
N THR A 120 9.23 -15.85 5.35
CA THR A 120 10.48 -15.42 5.96
C THR A 120 10.51 -15.70 7.47
N GLY A 121 9.35 -15.89 8.07
CA GLY A 121 9.25 -16.17 9.51
C GLY A 121 9.32 -14.93 10.37
N VAL A 122 8.83 -13.79 9.88
CA VAL A 122 8.84 -12.52 10.61
C VAL A 122 7.45 -11.96 10.76
N GLY A 123 7.20 -11.31 11.87
CA GLY A 123 5.99 -10.53 12.08
C GLY A 123 6.28 -9.05 11.96
N GLY A 124 5.29 -8.23 12.18
CA GLY A 124 5.47 -6.78 12.13
C GLY A 124 4.18 -6.02 12.23
N GLU A 125 4.23 -4.77 11.82
CA GLU A 125 3.09 -3.88 11.83
C GLU A 125 2.27 -4.09 10.55
N VAL A 126 1.00 -4.42 10.72
CA VAL A 126 0.11 -4.60 9.56
C VAL A 126 -0.37 -3.23 9.12
N LEU A 127 0.20 -2.71 8.04
CA LEU A 127 -0.07 -1.35 7.57
C LEU A 127 -1.45 -1.23 6.93
N CYS A 128 -1.76 -2.12 6.00
CA CYS A 128 -3.01 -2.05 5.25
C CYS A 128 -3.35 -3.39 4.62
N ILE A 129 -4.55 -3.49 4.11
CA ILE A 129 -4.97 -4.66 3.32
C ILE A 129 -5.42 -4.19 1.95
N VAL A 130 -5.16 -5.01 0.94
CA VAL A 130 -5.49 -4.71 -0.45
C VAL A 130 -6.06 -5.97 -1.10
N ALA A 131 -7.12 -5.79 -1.82
CA ALA A 131 -7.73 -6.90 -2.56
C ALA A 131 -8.39 -6.43 -3.86
#